data_4bfdddc547086bc19f7269b44ee04600
#
_entry.id   4bfdddc547086bc19f7269b44ee04600
#
_cell.length_a   1.000
_cell.length_b   1.000
_cell.length_c   1.000
_cell.angle_alpha   90.00
_cell.angle_beta   90.00
_cell.angle_gamma   90.00
#
_symmetry.space_group_name_H-M   'P 1'
#
loop_
_entity.id
_entity.type
_entity.pdbx_description
1 polymer ?
#
loop_
_entity_poly.entity_id
_entity_poly.type
_entity_poly.pdbx_seq_one_letter_code
_entity_poly.pdbx_strand_id
1 'polypeptide(L)'
;LPLTDQADCCLGVLAPSHQRSGDILSFLVCVFTVMMLVNLLFVSHLCVVAAAMFESRLDAHWELWKKTHGKTYQNEVENMRRRELWEKNLMFITMHNLEASLGLHTYELGMNHMGDLTEEEVWQSFASLTPPTGIQRAPSPFAGASGAAVPDTMDWRDKGCVTSVKMQGACGSCWAFSAVGALEGQLAKKTQKLVNLSPQNLVDCSTKYGNMGCNGGYMHKAFQYVIDNHGIDSDVAYPYTGQDQQCHYDPSHRAANCSSYSFLPEGDEGALKQAIATIGPISVGIDARRPSFAFYRSGVYNDPTCTQNVNHAVLAVGYGTLNGQDYWLVKNSWGTSFGESGYIRMARNKNDMCGIALFACYPIM
;
A
#
# COMPACT_ATOMS: atom_id res chain seq x y z
N LEU A 1 37.01 30.03 -10.91
CA LEU A 1 37.27 31.15 -11.83
C LEU A 1 37.03 32.43 -11.05
N PRO A 2 38.02 33.39 -10.98
CA PRO A 2 37.96 34.53 -10.06
C PRO A 2 37.05 35.64 -10.59
N LEU A 3 36.19 36.14 -9.70
CA LEU A 3 35.26 37.26 -9.91
C LEU A 3 35.92 38.67 -9.71
N THR A 4 37.21 38.82 -10.08
CA THR A 4 37.93 40.04 -9.77
C THR A 4 38.10 41.03 -10.92
N ASP A 5 37.64 40.77 -12.16
CA ASP A 5 37.91 41.63 -13.31
C ASP A 5 36.74 42.51 -13.80
N GLN A 6 35.59 42.51 -13.12
CA GLN A 6 34.41 43.33 -13.54
C GLN A 6 34.13 44.57 -12.67
N ALA A 7 34.85 44.76 -11.58
CA ALA A 7 34.62 45.91 -10.70
C ALA A 7 35.40 47.17 -11.12
N ASP A 8 36.46 47.03 -11.92
CA ASP A 8 37.32 48.17 -12.31
C ASP A 8 36.79 49.02 -13.50
N CYS A 9 35.65 48.64 -14.09
CA CYS A 9 35.13 49.35 -15.25
C CYS A 9 34.31 50.61 -14.94
N CYS A 10 33.99 50.87 -13.66
CA CYS A 10 33.13 52.02 -13.27
C CYS A 10 33.83 53.22 -12.62
N LEU A 11 35.15 53.22 -12.44
CA LEU A 11 35.84 54.28 -11.69
C LEU A 11 36.92 55.07 -12.47
N GLY A 12 37.01 54.96 -13.75
CA GLY A 12 37.95 55.77 -14.52
C GLY A 12 37.26 56.51 -15.63
N VAL A 13 37.09 57.83 -15.51
CA VAL A 13 37.37 58.79 -16.56
C VAL A 13 36.87 60.19 -16.24
N LEU A 14 37.80 61.09 -15.99
CA LEU A 14 37.68 62.53 -16.33
C LEU A 14 38.87 62.85 -17.26
N ALA A 15 38.65 62.84 -18.56
CA ALA A 15 39.51 63.48 -19.57
C ALA A 15 38.68 63.92 -20.81
N PRO A 16 39.05 65.00 -21.47
CA PRO A 16 38.09 65.79 -22.30
C PRO A 16 38.06 65.38 -23.77
N SER A 17 36.86 65.51 -24.34
CA SER A 17 36.48 65.77 -25.74
C SER A 17 37.08 64.91 -26.85
N HIS A 18 36.29 64.01 -27.35
CA HIS A 18 35.98 63.54 -28.71
C HIS A 18 35.52 62.10 -28.85
N GLN A 19 35.02 61.46 -27.80
CA GLN A 19 34.59 60.05 -27.83
C GLN A 19 33.26 59.80 -27.09
N ARG A 20 32.33 60.77 -27.09
CA ARG A 20 31.14 60.74 -26.21
C ARG A 20 30.04 59.75 -26.58
N SER A 21 30.02 59.17 -27.78
CA SER A 21 28.90 58.27 -28.14
C SER A 21 29.14 56.79 -27.73
N GLY A 22 30.41 56.34 -27.71
CA GLY A 22 30.77 54.98 -27.27
C GLY A 22 30.69 54.77 -25.75
N ASP A 23 31.06 55.78 -24.98
CA ASP A 23 31.07 55.75 -23.53
C ASP A 23 29.68 55.74 -22.92
N ILE A 24 28.71 56.47 -23.55
CA ILE A 24 27.32 56.48 -23.09
C ILE A 24 26.64 55.14 -23.33
N LEU A 25 26.91 54.47 -24.45
CA LEU A 25 26.34 53.18 -24.76
C LEU A 25 26.92 52.10 -23.82
N SER A 26 28.19 52.13 -23.55
CA SER A 26 28.87 51.24 -22.61
C SER A 26 28.38 51.42 -21.16
N PHE A 27 28.15 52.67 -20.74
CA PHE A 27 27.60 52.98 -19.42
C PHE A 27 26.13 52.50 -19.32
N LEU A 28 25.30 52.71 -20.36
CA LEU A 28 23.93 52.24 -20.39
C LEU A 28 23.85 50.73 -20.36
N VAL A 29 24.70 49.99 -21.08
CA VAL A 29 24.77 48.57 -21.06
C VAL A 29 25.20 48.05 -19.66
N CYS A 30 26.17 48.70 -19.03
CA CYS A 30 26.61 48.36 -17.65
C CYS A 30 25.47 48.55 -16.62
N VAL A 31 24.77 49.69 -16.68
CA VAL A 31 23.61 49.98 -15.81
C VAL A 31 22.48 48.97 -16.05
N PHE A 32 22.18 48.62 -17.31
CA PHE A 32 21.15 47.65 -17.66
C PHE A 32 21.51 46.25 -17.13
N THR A 33 22.77 45.84 -17.25
CA THR A 33 23.25 44.55 -16.76
C THR A 33 23.19 44.47 -15.22
N VAL A 34 23.58 45.52 -14.53
CA VAL A 34 23.51 45.62 -13.06
C VAL A 34 22.01 45.60 -12.62
N MET A 35 21.14 46.31 -13.28
CA MET A 35 19.70 46.30 -12.99
C MET A 35 19.08 44.90 -13.22
N MET A 36 19.47 44.18 -14.30
CA MET A 36 19.02 42.83 -14.56
C MET A 36 19.52 41.87 -13.47
N LEU A 37 20.78 41.94 -13.04
CA LEU A 37 21.35 41.13 -11.97
C LEU A 37 20.67 41.39 -10.63
N VAL A 38 20.42 42.64 -10.27
CA VAL A 38 19.69 43.02 -9.05
C VAL A 38 18.24 42.50 -9.10
N ASN A 39 17.55 42.59 -10.22
CA ASN A 39 16.21 42.04 -10.37
C ASN A 39 16.21 40.49 -10.27
N LEU A 40 17.18 39.80 -10.87
CA LEU A 40 17.34 38.34 -10.76
C LEU A 40 17.59 37.92 -9.32
N LEU A 41 18.46 38.62 -8.59
CA LEU A 41 18.71 38.37 -7.17
C LEU A 41 17.48 38.64 -6.31
N PHE A 42 16.73 39.69 -6.61
CA PHE A 42 15.50 40.01 -5.88
C PHE A 42 14.40 38.97 -6.13
N VAL A 43 14.21 38.53 -7.38
CA VAL A 43 13.27 37.47 -7.74
C VAL A 43 13.69 36.13 -7.09
N SER A 44 14.99 35.79 -7.11
CA SER A 44 15.49 34.58 -6.46
C SER A 44 15.26 34.62 -4.94
N HIS A 45 15.51 35.79 -4.31
CA HIS A 45 15.25 35.95 -2.88
C HIS A 45 13.75 35.84 -2.54
N LEU A 46 12.89 36.43 -3.34
CA LEU A 46 11.44 36.30 -3.20
C LEU A 46 10.98 34.85 -3.36
N CYS A 47 11.55 34.10 -4.30
CA CYS A 47 11.26 32.67 -4.47
C CYS A 47 11.69 31.84 -3.26
N VAL A 48 12.87 32.10 -2.70
CA VAL A 48 13.36 31.41 -1.49
C VAL A 48 12.49 31.73 -0.28
N VAL A 49 12.12 33.02 -0.09
CA VAL A 49 11.23 33.41 1.02
C VAL A 49 9.84 32.82 0.83
N ALA A 50 9.30 32.78 -0.38
CA ALA A 50 8.00 32.15 -0.65
C ALA A 50 8.04 30.64 -0.43
N ALA A 51 9.11 29.95 -0.81
CA ALA A 51 9.32 28.54 -0.54
C ALA A 51 9.39 28.26 0.98
N ALA A 52 10.19 29.03 1.72
CA ALA A 52 10.30 28.93 3.17
C ALA A 52 8.98 29.21 3.90
N MET A 53 8.18 30.16 3.42
CA MET A 53 6.84 30.44 3.97
C MET A 53 5.84 29.31 3.64
N PHE A 54 6.01 28.64 2.51
CA PHE A 54 5.16 27.49 2.15
C PHE A 54 5.45 26.28 3.04
N GLU A 55 6.72 25.99 3.29
CA GLU A 55 7.14 24.94 4.23
C GLU A 55 6.59 25.19 5.64
N SER A 56 6.70 26.40 6.17
CA SER A 56 6.23 26.72 7.53
C SER A 56 4.71 26.53 7.71
N ARG A 57 3.91 26.64 6.65
CA ARG A 57 2.46 26.42 6.72
C ARG A 57 2.09 24.96 6.97
N LEU A 58 2.95 24.02 6.61
CA LEU A 58 2.71 22.60 6.82
C LEU A 58 3.21 22.09 8.19
N ASP A 59 3.92 22.90 8.99
CA ASP A 59 4.48 22.48 10.28
C ASP A 59 3.41 21.95 11.23
N ALA A 60 2.32 22.68 11.38
CA ALA A 60 1.21 22.27 12.24
C ALA A 60 0.54 20.97 11.74
N HIS A 61 0.47 20.76 10.43
CA HIS A 61 -0.08 19.54 9.83
C HIS A 61 0.86 18.34 10.04
N TRP A 62 2.18 18.56 9.89
CA TRP A 62 3.20 17.55 10.15
C TRP A 62 3.18 17.10 11.61
N GLU A 63 3.16 18.05 12.56
CA GLU A 63 3.10 17.73 13.99
C GLU A 63 1.80 17.00 14.35
N LEU A 64 0.66 17.43 13.80
CA LEU A 64 -0.61 16.75 13.99
C LEU A 64 -0.58 15.33 13.42
N TRP A 65 -0.03 15.14 12.20
CA TRP A 65 0.09 13.83 11.58
C TRP A 65 1.01 12.91 12.38
N LYS A 66 2.17 13.38 12.83
CA LYS A 66 3.06 12.62 13.74
C LYS A 66 2.33 12.17 15.00
N LYS A 67 1.64 13.09 15.65
CA LYS A 67 0.87 12.80 16.86
C LYS A 67 -0.23 11.76 16.60
N THR A 68 -0.96 11.90 15.50
CA THR A 68 -2.07 11.00 15.15
C THR A 68 -1.59 9.57 14.88
N HIS A 69 -0.41 9.43 14.28
CA HIS A 69 0.16 8.13 13.89
C HIS A 69 1.26 7.63 14.84
N GLY A 70 1.48 8.30 15.97
CA GLY A 70 2.44 7.89 16.99
C GLY A 70 3.89 7.90 16.48
N LYS A 71 4.23 8.82 15.55
CA LYS A 71 5.56 8.89 14.94
C LYS A 71 6.54 9.66 15.80
N THR A 72 7.69 9.04 16.05
CA THR A 72 8.83 9.63 16.74
C THR A 72 10.10 9.25 16.00
N TYR A 73 11.06 10.18 15.90
CA TYR A 73 12.33 9.96 15.20
C TYR A 73 13.51 10.16 16.16
N GLN A 74 14.61 9.46 15.91
CA GLN A 74 15.76 9.42 16.81
C GLN A 74 16.51 10.76 16.92
N ASN A 75 16.49 11.56 15.85
CA ASN A 75 17.17 12.84 15.77
C ASN A 75 16.52 13.76 14.72
N GLU A 76 16.94 15.03 14.71
CA GLU A 76 16.37 16.04 13.82
C GLU A 76 16.67 15.79 12.33
N VAL A 77 17.81 15.17 12.01
CA VAL A 77 18.14 14.83 10.61
C VAL A 77 17.12 13.82 10.04
N GLU A 78 16.80 12.78 10.81
CA GLU A 78 15.76 11.81 10.41
C GLU A 78 14.38 12.46 10.39
N ASN A 79 14.04 13.31 11.36
CA ASN A 79 12.79 14.05 11.36
C ASN A 79 12.62 14.91 10.09
N MET A 80 13.67 15.64 9.68
CA MET A 80 13.64 16.42 8.43
C MET A 80 13.47 15.53 7.20
N ARG A 81 14.23 14.43 7.11
CA ARG A 81 14.12 13.49 6.00
C ARG A 81 12.70 12.90 5.87
N ARG A 82 12.11 12.51 7.00
CA ARG A 82 10.74 11.97 7.04
C ARG A 82 9.70 13.03 6.67
N ARG A 83 9.95 14.28 7.06
CA ARG A 83 9.13 15.40 6.68
C ARG A 83 9.13 15.63 5.16
N GLU A 84 10.31 15.62 4.52
CA GLU A 84 10.42 15.76 3.06
C GLU A 84 9.64 14.66 2.32
N LEU A 85 9.75 13.41 2.78
CA LEU A 85 8.98 12.29 2.22
C LEU A 85 7.48 12.50 2.39
N TRP A 86 7.05 12.94 3.57
CA TRP A 86 5.65 13.22 3.85
C TRP A 86 5.08 14.32 2.97
N GLU A 87 5.84 15.39 2.74
CA GLU A 87 5.44 16.48 1.84
C GLU A 87 5.35 16.02 0.38
N LYS A 88 6.33 15.23 -0.08
CA LYS A 88 6.28 14.62 -1.41
C LYS A 88 5.04 13.74 -1.60
N ASN A 89 4.73 12.92 -0.62
CA ASN A 89 3.56 12.06 -0.65
C ASN A 89 2.25 12.88 -0.57
N LEU A 90 2.24 13.96 0.21
CA LEU A 90 1.10 14.89 0.27
C LEU A 90 0.86 15.55 -1.08
N MET A 91 1.91 15.98 -1.77
CA MET A 91 1.79 16.55 -3.12
C MET A 91 1.24 15.52 -4.12
N PHE A 92 1.75 14.29 -4.11
CA PHE A 92 1.25 13.19 -4.95
C PHE A 92 -0.25 12.96 -4.73
N ILE A 93 -0.67 12.83 -3.46
CA ILE A 93 -2.09 12.66 -3.07
C ILE A 93 -2.94 13.83 -3.58
N THR A 94 -2.46 15.06 -3.39
CA THR A 94 -3.20 16.27 -3.78
C THR A 94 -3.40 16.34 -5.29
N MET A 95 -2.35 16.05 -6.07
CA MET A 95 -2.43 16.05 -7.54
C MET A 95 -3.38 14.98 -8.05
N HIS A 96 -3.26 13.75 -7.54
CA HIS A 96 -4.17 12.66 -7.90
C HIS A 96 -5.64 13.00 -7.59
N ASN A 97 -5.90 13.59 -6.42
CA ASN A 97 -7.27 13.95 -6.03
C ASN A 97 -7.84 15.10 -6.87
N LEU A 98 -7.00 16.02 -7.33
CA LEU A 98 -7.40 17.03 -8.31
C LEU A 98 -7.82 16.36 -9.64
N GLU A 99 -7.03 15.43 -10.14
CA GLU A 99 -7.34 14.64 -11.33
C GLU A 99 -8.63 13.81 -11.14
N ALA A 100 -8.80 13.20 -9.96
CA ALA A 100 -10.03 12.47 -9.62
C ALA A 100 -11.27 13.39 -9.63
N SER A 101 -11.14 14.62 -9.12
CA SER A 101 -12.23 15.60 -9.16
C SER A 101 -12.63 16.04 -10.58
N LEU A 102 -11.72 15.88 -11.53
CA LEU A 102 -11.96 16.11 -12.98
C LEU A 102 -12.47 14.84 -13.70
N GLY A 103 -12.66 13.72 -12.97
CA GLY A 103 -13.15 12.47 -13.52
C GLY A 103 -12.08 11.61 -14.20
N LEU A 104 -10.78 11.90 -14.02
CA LEU A 104 -9.69 11.12 -14.60
C LEU A 104 -9.40 9.84 -13.83
N HIS A 105 -9.78 9.77 -12.55
CA HIS A 105 -9.66 8.60 -11.69
C HIS A 105 -11.00 8.23 -11.05
N THR A 106 -11.16 6.95 -10.74
CA THR A 106 -12.37 6.38 -10.11
C THR A 106 -12.22 6.19 -8.61
N TYR A 107 -11.11 6.66 -8.05
CA TYR A 107 -10.74 6.54 -6.65
C TYR A 107 -9.98 7.77 -6.18
N GLU A 108 -9.95 7.95 -4.88
CA GLU A 108 -9.24 9.03 -4.21
C GLU A 108 -8.15 8.47 -3.30
N LEU A 109 -7.12 9.27 -3.10
CA LEU A 109 -6.02 8.99 -2.17
C LEU A 109 -6.17 9.78 -0.88
N GLY A 110 -5.53 9.30 0.19
CA GLY A 110 -5.50 10.00 1.47
C GLY A 110 -4.21 9.70 2.23
N MET A 111 -3.75 10.70 2.97
CA MET A 111 -2.61 10.54 3.85
C MET A 111 -2.96 9.56 4.99
N ASN A 112 -2.12 8.57 5.20
CA ASN A 112 -2.26 7.58 6.26
C ASN A 112 -0.95 7.41 7.04
N HIS A 113 -0.83 6.37 7.87
CA HIS A 113 0.34 6.09 8.70
C HIS A 113 1.63 5.78 7.91
N MET A 114 1.56 5.57 6.60
CA MET A 114 2.72 5.33 5.74
C MET A 114 3.25 6.61 5.07
N GLY A 115 2.70 7.76 5.41
CA GLY A 115 2.99 9.04 4.76
C GLY A 115 4.46 9.46 4.75
N ASP A 116 5.25 9.00 5.70
CA ASP A 116 6.68 9.28 5.87
C ASP A 116 7.61 8.20 5.28
N LEU A 117 7.04 7.22 4.56
CA LEU A 117 7.79 6.11 3.99
C LEU A 117 8.03 6.29 2.51
N THR A 118 9.18 5.78 2.04
CA THR A 118 9.42 5.59 0.62
C THR A 118 8.63 4.40 0.09
N GLU A 119 8.43 4.32 -1.23
CA GLU A 119 7.83 3.17 -1.89
C GLU A 119 8.55 1.85 -1.52
N GLU A 120 9.89 1.87 -1.50
CA GLU A 120 10.71 0.72 -1.13
C GLU A 120 10.50 0.29 0.33
N GLU A 121 10.42 1.24 1.27
CA GLU A 121 10.16 0.96 2.69
C GLU A 121 8.76 0.36 2.89
N VAL A 122 7.74 0.87 2.17
CA VAL A 122 6.40 0.29 2.18
C VAL A 122 6.43 -1.14 1.67
N TRP A 123 7.09 -1.37 0.53
CA TRP A 123 7.18 -2.70 -0.05
C TRP A 123 7.92 -3.69 0.86
N GLN A 124 9.08 -3.34 1.39
CA GLN A 124 9.86 -4.21 2.27
C GLN A 124 9.13 -4.57 3.56
N SER A 125 8.39 -3.62 4.13
CA SER A 125 7.71 -3.81 5.42
C SER A 125 6.36 -4.48 5.31
N PHE A 126 5.61 -4.24 4.22
CA PHE A 126 4.20 -4.59 4.15
C PHE A 126 3.82 -5.56 3.01
N ALA A 127 4.69 -5.72 1.99
CA ALA A 127 4.39 -6.51 0.80
C ALA A 127 5.49 -7.56 0.54
N SER A 128 5.40 -8.71 1.21
CA SER A 128 6.44 -9.74 1.25
C SER A 128 6.03 -11.07 0.64
N LEU A 129 4.95 -11.09 -0.16
CA LEU A 129 4.56 -12.25 -0.94
C LEU A 129 5.47 -12.35 -2.17
N THR A 130 6.25 -13.42 -2.29
CA THR A 130 6.95 -13.76 -3.52
C THR A 130 6.21 -14.92 -4.17
N PRO A 131 5.61 -14.75 -5.36
CA PRO A 131 4.90 -15.84 -6.00
C PRO A 131 5.87 -17.00 -6.23
N PRO A 132 5.51 -18.22 -5.82
CA PRO A 132 6.37 -19.36 -6.11
C PRO A 132 6.32 -19.63 -7.62
N THR A 133 7.48 -19.64 -8.28
CA THR A 133 7.61 -20.09 -9.66
C THR A 133 7.44 -21.60 -9.72
N GLY A 134 6.59 -22.07 -10.64
CA GLY A 134 6.47 -23.51 -10.93
C GLY A 134 5.69 -24.33 -9.88
N ILE A 135 4.73 -23.74 -9.17
CA ILE A 135 3.79 -24.55 -8.37
C ILE A 135 3.10 -25.52 -9.33
N GLN A 136 3.34 -26.82 -9.13
CA GLN A 136 2.44 -27.83 -9.68
C GLN A 136 1.14 -27.74 -8.90
N ARG A 137 0.22 -26.93 -9.40
CA ARG A 137 -1.15 -26.90 -8.87
C ARG A 137 -1.79 -28.21 -9.31
N ALA A 138 -2.17 -29.04 -8.34
CA ALA A 138 -3.08 -30.15 -8.65
C ALA A 138 -4.29 -29.57 -9.40
N PRO A 139 -4.88 -30.28 -10.37
CA PRO A 139 -6.08 -29.84 -11.05
C PRO A 139 -7.05 -29.36 -9.99
N SER A 140 -7.46 -28.08 -10.07
CA SER A 140 -8.36 -27.50 -9.09
C SER A 140 -9.65 -28.34 -9.06
N PRO A 141 -10.01 -28.95 -7.90
CA PRO A 141 -11.31 -29.59 -7.77
C PRO A 141 -12.44 -28.55 -7.78
N PHE A 142 -12.10 -27.26 -7.83
CA PHE A 142 -13.07 -26.20 -8.09
C PHE A 142 -13.54 -26.29 -9.56
N ALA A 143 -14.34 -27.33 -9.79
CA ALA A 143 -15.33 -27.23 -10.83
C ALA A 143 -16.33 -26.20 -10.32
N GLY A 144 -16.07 -24.93 -10.59
CA GLY A 144 -17.07 -23.88 -10.38
C GLY A 144 -18.35 -24.46 -10.93
N ALA A 145 -19.43 -24.44 -10.14
CA ALA A 145 -20.72 -24.97 -10.61
C ALA A 145 -21.01 -24.26 -11.94
N SER A 146 -20.61 -24.90 -13.02
CA SER A 146 -20.59 -24.30 -14.35
C SER A 146 -22.03 -23.94 -14.67
N GLY A 147 -22.34 -22.64 -14.64
CA GLY A 147 -23.66 -22.11 -14.94
C GLY A 147 -24.60 -21.83 -13.76
N ALA A 148 -24.21 -22.06 -12.49
CA ALA A 148 -25.04 -21.57 -11.39
C ALA A 148 -24.97 -20.04 -11.30
N ALA A 149 -26.12 -19.39 -11.39
CA ALA A 149 -26.23 -17.94 -11.21
C ALA A 149 -25.78 -17.58 -9.78
N VAL A 150 -24.79 -16.71 -9.67
CA VAL A 150 -24.35 -16.14 -8.40
C VAL A 150 -24.94 -14.74 -8.23
N PRO A 151 -25.13 -14.26 -6.99
CA PRO A 151 -25.61 -12.91 -6.75
C PRO A 151 -24.78 -11.84 -7.47
N ASP A 152 -25.39 -10.71 -7.83
CA ASP A 152 -24.66 -9.58 -8.41
C ASP A 152 -23.71 -8.92 -7.41
N THR A 153 -24.05 -9.00 -6.12
CA THR A 153 -23.25 -8.48 -5.01
C THR A 153 -23.09 -9.54 -3.92
N MET A 154 -21.91 -9.54 -3.27
CA MET A 154 -21.62 -10.39 -2.11
C MET A 154 -20.75 -9.61 -1.14
N ASP A 155 -21.11 -9.68 0.14
CA ASP A 155 -20.30 -9.16 1.24
C ASP A 155 -20.37 -10.12 2.44
N TRP A 156 -19.26 -10.78 2.74
CA TRP A 156 -19.17 -11.71 3.84
C TRP A 156 -19.11 -11.05 5.22
N ARG A 157 -18.88 -9.71 5.28
CA ARG A 157 -18.97 -8.93 6.52
C ARG A 157 -20.42 -8.94 7.04
N ASP A 158 -21.37 -8.75 6.16
CA ASP A 158 -22.81 -8.76 6.47
C ASP A 158 -23.32 -10.15 6.92
N LYS A 159 -22.54 -11.19 6.61
CA LYS A 159 -22.85 -12.58 6.98
C LYS A 159 -22.11 -13.03 8.25
N GLY A 160 -21.40 -12.14 8.93
CA GLY A 160 -20.66 -12.45 10.15
C GLY A 160 -19.49 -13.42 9.95
N CYS A 161 -18.89 -13.44 8.75
CA CYS A 161 -17.78 -14.34 8.39
C CYS A 161 -16.42 -13.64 8.27
N VAL A 162 -16.33 -12.35 8.65
CA VAL A 162 -15.10 -11.55 8.56
C VAL A 162 -14.82 -10.89 9.89
N THR A 163 -13.66 -11.16 10.47
CA THR A 163 -13.18 -10.53 11.71
C THR A 163 -12.79 -9.07 11.48
N SER A 164 -12.55 -8.32 12.57
CA SER A 164 -12.03 -6.94 12.49
C SER A 164 -10.73 -6.88 11.70
N VAL A 165 -10.47 -5.72 11.06
CA VAL A 165 -9.19 -5.44 10.40
C VAL A 165 -8.06 -5.41 11.41
N LYS A 166 -6.92 -6.02 11.05
CA LYS A 166 -5.71 -6.12 11.87
C LYS A 166 -4.58 -5.27 11.28
N MET A 167 -3.54 -5.04 12.09
CA MET A 167 -2.31 -4.36 11.69
C MET A 167 -1.14 -5.34 11.76
N GLN A 168 -0.55 -5.67 10.60
CA GLN A 168 0.64 -6.53 10.55
C GLN A 168 1.92 -5.83 11.02
N GLY A 169 1.95 -4.48 11.00
CA GLY A 169 3.14 -3.70 11.31
C GLY A 169 4.26 -3.92 10.28
N ALA A 170 5.49 -3.73 10.71
CA ALA A 170 6.69 -3.88 9.86
C ALA A 170 7.13 -5.36 9.69
N CYS A 171 6.27 -6.32 9.96
CA CYS A 171 6.50 -7.73 9.70
C CYS A 171 5.84 -8.13 8.38
N GLY A 172 6.57 -8.75 7.49
CA GLY A 172 6.09 -9.26 6.20
C GLY A 172 5.16 -10.46 6.33
N SER A 173 4.15 -10.40 7.17
CA SER A 173 3.22 -11.49 7.52
C SER A 173 1.86 -11.42 6.82
N CYS A 174 1.73 -10.63 5.76
CA CYS A 174 0.49 -10.50 4.99
C CYS A 174 -0.11 -11.87 4.58
N TRP A 175 0.75 -12.84 4.23
CA TRP A 175 0.37 -14.21 3.91
C TRP A 175 -0.31 -14.92 5.08
N ALA A 176 0.12 -14.69 6.32
CA ALA A 176 -0.47 -15.26 7.52
C ALA A 176 -1.85 -14.66 7.81
N PHE A 177 -1.99 -13.32 7.71
CA PHE A 177 -3.28 -12.64 7.87
C PHE A 177 -4.29 -13.04 6.80
N SER A 178 -3.86 -13.18 5.55
CA SER A 178 -4.70 -13.67 4.46
C SER A 178 -5.18 -15.11 4.75
N ALA A 179 -4.28 -16.00 5.18
CA ALA A 179 -4.61 -17.39 5.49
C ALA A 179 -5.57 -17.50 6.68
N VAL A 180 -5.31 -16.81 7.80
CA VAL A 180 -6.24 -16.85 8.94
C VAL A 180 -7.60 -16.29 8.58
N GLY A 181 -7.67 -15.22 7.79
CA GLY A 181 -8.93 -14.64 7.35
C GLY A 181 -9.80 -15.62 6.54
N ALA A 182 -9.19 -16.42 5.69
CA ALA A 182 -9.90 -17.48 4.95
C ALA A 182 -10.35 -18.63 5.88
N LEU A 183 -9.50 -19.04 6.85
CA LEU A 183 -9.87 -20.03 7.88
C LEU A 183 -11.00 -19.53 8.78
N GLU A 184 -10.95 -18.30 9.24
CA GLU A 184 -11.99 -17.63 10.04
C GLU A 184 -13.35 -17.64 9.33
N GLY A 185 -13.33 -17.29 8.03
CA GLY A 185 -14.52 -17.28 7.20
C GLY A 185 -15.15 -18.66 7.04
N GLN A 186 -14.33 -19.69 6.80
CA GLN A 186 -14.81 -21.08 6.71
C GLN A 186 -15.33 -21.60 8.05
N LEU A 187 -14.61 -21.28 9.15
CA LEU A 187 -15.04 -21.65 10.50
C LEU A 187 -16.37 -21.02 10.85
N ALA A 188 -16.51 -19.71 10.61
CA ALA A 188 -17.76 -18.98 10.87
C ALA A 188 -18.93 -19.53 10.05
N LYS A 189 -18.71 -19.82 8.77
CA LYS A 189 -19.73 -20.43 7.90
C LYS A 189 -20.17 -21.82 8.39
N LYS A 190 -19.22 -22.63 8.85
CA LYS A 190 -19.49 -24.00 9.31
C LYS A 190 -20.14 -24.04 10.70
N THR A 191 -19.70 -23.17 11.62
CA THR A 191 -20.07 -23.25 13.04
C THR A 191 -21.02 -22.15 13.50
N GLN A 192 -21.25 -21.14 12.68
CA GLN A 192 -21.96 -19.91 13.00
C GLN A 192 -21.28 -19.10 14.14
N LYS A 193 -19.99 -19.35 14.38
CA LYS A 193 -19.17 -18.66 15.37
C LYS A 193 -17.94 -18.05 14.71
N LEU A 194 -17.81 -16.73 14.80
CA LEU A 194 -16.65 -16.01 14.31
C LEU A 194 -15.58 -15.96 15.42
N VAL A 195 -14.38 -16.48 15.12
CA VAL A 195 -13.26 -16.56 16.06
C VAL A 195 -12.03 -15.94 15.41
N ASN A 196 -11.32 -15.05 16.12
CA ASN A 196 -10.02 -14.56 15.65
C ASN A 196 -8.98 -15.68 15.80
N LEU A 197 -8.36 -16.11 14.70
CA LEU A 197 -7.28 -17.07 14.67
C LEU A 197 -5.92 -16.35 14.71
N SER A 198 -4.90 -17.06 15.20
CA SER A 198 -3.57 -16.48 15.40
C SER A 198 -2.74 -16.43 14.11
N PRO A 199 -2.44 -15.25 13.54
CA PRO A 199 -1.44 -15.14 12.49
C PRO A 199 -0.02 -15.39 13.03
N GLN A 200 0.25 -15.09 14.33
CA GLN A 200 1.55 -15.36 14.95
C GLN A 200 1.86 -16.85 15.01
N ASN A 201 0.88 -17.68 15.31
CA ASN A 201 1.05 -19.13 15.27
C ASN A 201 1.54 -19.62 13.87
N LEU A 202 1.05 -19.02 12.78
CA LEU A 202 1.56 -19.32 11.44
C LEU A 202 2.98 -18.79 11.23
N VAL A 203 3.26 -17.55 11.65
CA VAL A 203 4.57 -16.89 11.52
C VAL A 203 5.65 -17.75 12.17
N ASP A 204 5.43 -18.20 13.40
CA ASP A 204 6.43 -18.92 14.19
C ASP A 204 6.57 -20.39 13.84
N CYS A 205 5.46 -21.05 13.44
CA CYS A 205 5.42 -22.51 13.41
C CYS A 205 5.46 -23.13 12.00
N SER A 206 5.29 -22.34 10.93
CA SER A 206 5.16 -22.89 9.58
C SER A 206 6.44 -22.84 8.73
N THR A 207 7.59 -22.53 9.31
CA THR A 207 8.88 -22.40 8.60
C THR A 207 9.31 -23.67 7.87
N LYS A 208 9.10 -24.85 8.47
CA LYS A 208 9.40 -26.14 7.82
C LYS A 208 8.57 -26.42 6.56
N TYR A 209 7.48 -25.68 6.37
CA TYR A 209 6.65 -25.74 5.16
C TYR A 209 7.13 -24.81 4.06
N GLY A 210 8.14 -23.97 4.35
CA GLY A 210 8.74 -23.00 3.44
C GLY A 210 8.13 -21.60 3.55
N ASN A 211 7.47 -21.29 4.66
CA ASN A 211 7.22 -19.91 5.08
C ASN A 211 8.46 -19.36 5.79
N MET A 212 8.64 -18.03 5.80
CA MET A 212 9.85 -17.37 6.29
C MET A 212 9.52 -16.32 7.36
N GLY A 213 8.47 -16.58 8.16
CA GLY A 213 8.05 -15.67 9.21
C GLY A 213 7.76 -14.25 8.72
N CYS A 214 8.39 -13.26 9.32
CA CYS A 214 8.30 -11.86 8.92
C CYS A 214 8.99 -11.54 7.58
N ASN A 215 9.77 -12.46 7.01
CA ASN A 215 10.41 -12.31 5.70
C ASN A 215 9.56 -12.82 4.54
N GLY A 216 8.29 -13.18 4.80
CA GLY A 216 7.35 -13.61 3.79
C GLY A 216 6.89 -15.05 3.90
N GLY A 217 5.98 -15.44 3.03
CA GLY A 217 5.41 -16.79 3.02
C GLY A 217 4.24 -16.91 2.06
N TYR A 218 3.51 -18.04 2.19
CA TYR A 218 2.45 -18.44 1.28
C TYR A 218 1.23 -18.94 2.03
N MET A 219 0.05 -18.53 1.62
CA MET A 219 -1.22 -18.90 2.24
C MET A 219 -1.46 -20.42 2.19
N HIS A 220 -1.21 -21.07 1.04
CA HIS A 220 -1.38 -22.52 0.90
C HIS A 220 -0.44 -23.34 1.79
N LYS A 221 0.78 -22.83 2.04
CA LYS A 221 1.73 -23.47 2.98
C LYS A 221 1.31 -23.28 4.44
N ALA A 222 0.66 -22.15 4.73
CA ALA A 222 0.02 -21.97 6.03
C ALA A 222 -1.13 -22.97 6.23
N PHE A 223 -1.97 -23.19 5.22
CA PHE A 223 -3.01 -24.21 5.28
C PHE A 223 -2.42 -25.61 5.45
N GLN A 224 -1.34 -25.96 4.73
CA GLN A 224 -0.67 -27.25 4.89
C GLN A 224 -0.14 -27.45 6.34
N TYR A 225 0.44 -26.39 6.94
CA TYR A 225 0.81 -26.43 8.34
C TYR A 225 -0.39 -26.76 9.25
N VAL A 226 -1.53 -26.05 9.06
CA VAL A 226 -2.73 -26.28 9.89
C VAL A 226 -3.28 -27.69 9.75
N ILE A 227 -3.20 -28.28 8.54
CA ILE A 227 -3.60 -29.67 8.27
C ILE A 227 -2.71 -30.63 9.06
N ASP A 228 -1.40 -30.55 8.87
CA ASP A 228 -0.44 -31.52 9.45
C ASP A 228 -0.29 -31.33 10.95
N ASN A 229 -0.45 -30.12 11.45
CA ASN A 229 -0.44 -29.79 12.88
C ASN A 229 -1.77 -30.11 13.56
N HIS A 230 -2.78 -30.51 12.78
CA HIS A 230 -4.14 -30.78 13.25
C HIS A 230 -4.81 -29.58 13.93
N GLY A 231 -4.33 -28.36 13.64
CA GLY A 231 -4.96 -27.17 14.19
C GLY A 231 -4.13 -25.90 14.16
N ILE A 232 -4.80 -24.84 14.59
CA ILE A 232 -4.27 -23.49 14.80
C ILE A 232 -4.92 -22.90 16.05
N ASP A 233 -4.15 -22.14 16.83
CA ASP A 233 -4.64 -21.47 18.03
C ASP A 233 -5.46 -20.22 17.72
N SER A 234 -6.25 -19.78 18.70
CA SER A 234 -6.89 -18.46 18.65
C SER A 234 -5.87 -17.33 18.86
N ASP A 235 -6.20 -16.14 18.35
CA ASP A 235 -5.38 -14.94 18.55
C ASP A 235 -5.25 -14.54 20.03
N VAL A 236 -6.23 -14.90 20.87
CA VAL A 236 -6.19 -14.68 22.33
C VAL A 236 -5.17 -15.59 23.01
N ALA A 237 -5.07 -16.85 22.58
CA ALA A 237 -4.13 -17.81 23.17
C ALA A 237 -2.71 -17.64 22.63
N TYR A 238 -2.57 -17.17 21.40
CA TYR A 238 -1.29 -16.96 20.73
C TYR A 238 -1.27 -15.57 20.08
N PRO A 239 -1.06 -14.49 20.88
CA PRO A 239 -1.19 -13.12 20.42
C PRO A 239 -0.17 -12.73 19.35
N TYR A 240 -0.59 -11.82 18.44
CA TYR A 240 0.28 -11.27 17.43
C TYR A 240 1.30 -10.29 18.02
N THR A 241 2.58 -10.51 17.74
CA THR A 241 3.70 -9.66 18.19
C THR A 241 4.41 -8.92 17.05
N GLY A 242 4.22 -9.37 15.80
CA GLY A 242 4.89 -8.80 14.63
C GLY A 242 6.39 -9.04 14.57
N GLN A 243 6.86 -10.10 15.20
CA GLN A 243 8.26 -10.53 15.23
C GLN A 243 8.34 -12.05 15.11
N ASP A 244 9.43 -12.55 14.54
CA ASP A 244 9.70 -14.01 14.52
C ASP A 244 10.02 -14.49 15.93
N GLN A 245 9.33 -15.54 16.38
CA GLN A 245 9.51 -16.17 17.69
C GLN A 245 9.65 -17.67 17.57
N GLN A 246 10.00 -18.32 18.69
CA GLN A 246 9.96 -19.76 18.78
C GLN A 246 8.49 -20.23 18.79
N CYS A 247 8.20 -21.28 18.01
CA CYS A 247 6.87 -21.89 17.98
C CYS A 247 6.47 -22.44 19.36
N HIS A 248 5.30 -22.03 19.85
CA HIS A 248 4.72 -22.48 21.12
C HIS A 248 3.24 -22.86 20.99
N TYR A 249 2.87 -23.43 19.82
CA TYR A 249 1.52 -23.96 19.60
C TYR A 249 1.12 -24.92 20.72
N ASP A 250 -0.09 -24.78 21.25
CA ASP A 250 -0.66 -25.64 22.28
C ASP A 250 -1.98 -26.27 21.80
N PRO A 251 -2.04 -27.57 21.54
CA PRO A 251 -3.24 -28.27 21.11
C PRO A 251 -4.48 -28.06 21.99
N SER A 252 -4.29 -27.69 23.26
CA SER A 252 -5.39 -27.39 24.19
C SER A 252 -6.11 -26.07 23.87
N HIS A 253 -5.43 -25.16 23.17
CA HIS A 253 -5.94 -23.86 22.73
C HIS A 253 -6.38 -23.84 21.26
N ARG A 254 -6.39 -25.02 20.62
CA ARG A 254 -6.81 -25.16 19.22
C ARG A 254 -8.19 -24.60 18.99
N ALA A 255 -8.28 -23.59 18.09
CA ALA A 255 -9.53 -22.92 17.76
C ALA A 255 -10.13 -23.36 16.41
N ALA A 256 -9.28 -23.84 15.49
CA ALA A 256 -9.72 -24.33 14.18
C ALA A 256 -8.76 -25.38 13.62
N ASN A 257 -9.20 -26.11 12.59
CA ASN A 257 -8.36 -26.89 11.69
C ASN A 257 -8.98 -26.91 10.29
N CYS A 258 -8.25 -27.42 9.31
CA CYS A 258 -8.78 -27.72 7.99
C CYS A 258 -8.29 -29.09 7.51
N SER A 259 -9.03 -29.71 6.61
CA SER A 259 -8.74 -31.07 6.09
C SER A 259 -7.93 -31.02 4.79
N SER A 260 -8.07 -29.95 4.01
CA SER A 260 -7.36 -29.74 2.76
C SER A 260 -7.43 -28.27 2.37
N TYR A 261 -6.84 -27.92 1.22
CA TYR A 261 -7.00 -26.63 0.58
C TYR A 261 -7.07 -26.78 -0.95
N SER A 262 -7.57 -25.77 -1.62
CA SER A 262 -7.65 -25.76 -3.07
C SER A 262 -7.20 -24.42 -3.63
N PHE A 263 -6.61 -24.44 -4.84
CA PHE A 263 -6.39 -23.26 -5.66
C PHE A 263 -7.56 -23.04 -6.61
N LEU A 264 -7.80 -21.79 -6.97
CA LEU A 264 -8.66 -21.44 -8.11
C LEU A 264 -7.87 -21.50 -9.42
N PRO A 265 -8.54 -21.63 -10.57
CA PRO A 265 -7.90 -21.48 -11.87
C PRO A 265 -7.21 -20.11 -11.98
N GLU A 266 -5.97 -20.14 -12.47
CA GLU A 266 -5.10 -18.96 -12.54
C GLU A 266 -5.64 -17.91 -13.50
N GLY A 267 -5.76 -16.66 -13.02
CA GLY A 267 -6.22 -15.52 -13.81
C GLY A 267 -7.73 -15.54 -14.13
N ASP A 268 -8.49 -16.47 -13.56
CA ASP A 268 -9.92 -16.60 -13.81
C ASP A 268 -10.75 -15.80 -12.79
N GLU A 269 -11.07 -14.54 -13.16
CA GLU A 269 -11.93 -13.66 -12.34
C GLU A 269 -13.37 -14.23 -12.19
N GLY A 270 -13.85 -15.03 -13.16
CA GLY A 270 -15.15 -15.69 -13.08
C GLY A 270 -15.16 -16.78 -12.02
N ALA A 271 -14.12 -17.62 -11.97
CA ALA A 271 -13.92 -18.61 -10.92
C ALA A 271 -13.75 -17.96 -9.53
N LEU A 272 -13.02 -16.85 -9.43
CA LEU A 272 -12.90 -16.09 -8.18
C LEU A 272 -14.24 -15.54 -7.71
N LYS A 273 -15.06 -14.97 -8.60
CA LYS A 273 -16.43 -14.50 -8.28
C LYS A 273 -17.29 -15.64 -7.74
N GLN A 274 -17.28 -16.78 -8.41
CA GLN A 274 -18.05 -17.95 -7.98
C GLN A 274 -17.56 -18.50 -6.63
N ALA A 275 -16.25 -18.58 -6.42
CA ALA A 275 -15.67 -19.02 -5.15
C ALA A 275 -16.07 -18.09 -4.00
N ILE A 276 -15.95 -16.76 -4.17
CA ILE A 276 -16.40 -15.80 -3.16
C ILE A 276 -17.91 -15.96 -2.89
N ALA A 277 -18.73 -16.17 -3.93
CA ALA A 277 -20.17 -16.32 -3.75
C ALA A 277 -20.56 -17.58 -2.97
N THR A 278 -19.87 -18.71 -3.19
CA THR A 278 -20.34 -20.04 -2.74
C THR A 278 -19.50 -20.60 -1.59
N ILE A 279 -18.20 -20.31 -1.56
CA ILE A 279 -17.28 -20.86 -0.57
C ILE A 279 -17.14 -19.94 0.64
N GLY A 280 -16.80 -18.65 0.44
CA GLY A 280 -16.51 -17.72 1.53
C GLY A 280 -15.43 -16.72 1.16
N PRO A 281 -14.82 -16.04 2.13
CA PRO A 281 -13.61 -15.25 1.94
C PRO A 281 -12.47 -16.09 1.34
N ILE A 282 -11.78 -15.55 0.33
CA ILE A 282 -10.72 -16.21 -0.44
C ILE A 282 -9.39 -15.49 -0.22
N SER A 283 -8.34 -16.22 0.11
CA SER A 283 -6.97 -15.71 0.13
C SER A 283 -6.47 -15.43 -1.28
N VAL A 284 -6.01 -14.22 -1.54
CA VAL A 284 -5.56 -13.79 -2.88
C VAL A 284 -4.21 -13.05 -2.79
N GLY A 285 -3.42 -13.15 -3.86
CA GLY A 285 -2.22 -12.33 -4.05
C GLY A 285 -2.52 -11.15 -4.98
N ILE A 286 -1.90 -10.00 -4.73
CA ILE A 286 -2.03 -8.80 -5.58
C ILE A 286 -0.68 -8.10 -5.77
N ASP A 287 -0.54 -7.28 -6.82
CA ASP A 287 0.51 -6.28 -6.91
C ASP A 287 0.09 -5.02 -6.14
N ALA A 288 0.74 -4.76 -5.00
CA ALA A 288 0.50 -3.63 -4.11
C ALA A 288 1.65 -2.60 -4.11
N ARG A 289 2.56 -2.64 -5.09
CA ARG A 289 3.76 -1.78 -5.12
C ARG A 289 3.48 -0.32 -5.42
N ARG A 290 2.30 -0.01 -5.98
CA ARG A 290 2.02 1.36 -6.41
C ARG A 290 1.80 2.29 -5.21
N PRO A 291 2.37 3.51 -5.22
CA PRO A 291 2.04 4.54 -4.22
C PRO A 291 0.55 4.84 -4.16
N SER A 292 -0.15 4.78 -5.30
CA SER A 292 -1.60 4.90 -5.38
C SER A 292 -2.35 3.82 -4.56
N PHE A 293 -1.81 2.59 -4.47
CA PHE A 293 -2.35 1.56 -3.60
C PHE A 293 -2.10 1.87 -2.12
N ALA A 294 -0.86 2.25 -1.78
CA ALA A 294 -0.49 2.56 -0.39
C ALA A 294 -1.33 3.69 0.21
N PHE A 295 -1.66 4.70 -0.60
CA PHE A 295 -2.46 5.86 -0.19
C PHE A 295 -3.92 5.79 -0.61
N TYR A 296 -4.43 4.65 -1.10
CA TYR A 296 -5.84 4.50 -1.41
C TYR A 296 -6.72 4.91 -0.22
N ARG A 297 -7.78 5.72 -0.48
CA ARG A 297 -8.74 6.18 0.51
C ARG A 297 -10.14 5.68 0.26
N SER A 298 -10.65 5.84 -0.97
CA SER A 298 -12.04 5.52 -1.30
C SER A 298 -12.29 5.42 -2.81
N GLY A 299 -13.42 4.85 -3.19
CA GLY A 299 -13.80 4.65 -4.60
C GLY A 299 -13.39 3.29 -5.13
N VAL A 300 -13.34 3.11 -6.46
CA VAL A 300 -12.90 1.85 -7.08
C VAL A 300 -11.49 2.04 -7.63
N TYR A 301 -10.52 1.43 -6.96
CA TYR A 301 -9.12 1.44 -7.35
C TYR A 301 -8.94 0.79 -8.72
N ASN A 302 -8.53 1.58 -9.69
CA ASN A 302 -8.30 1.16 -11.07
C ASN A 302 -7.03 1.84 -11.59
N ASP A 303 -5.89 1.19 -11.39
CA ASP A 303 -4.58 1.70 -11.81
C ASP A 303 -4.05 0.87 -12.98
N PRO A 304 -4.03 1.41 -14.21
CA PRO A 304 -3.57 0.67 -15.40
C PRO A 304 -2.08 0.37 -15.38
N THR A 305 -1.32 0.97 -14.46
CA THR A 305 0.12 0.71 -14.29
C THR A 305 0.40 -0.45 -13.35
N CYS A 306 -0.63 -0.98 -12.67
CA CYS A 306 -0.54 -2.16 -11.84
C CYS A 306 -0.15 -3.38 -12.68
N THR A 307 0.79 -4.15 -12.17
CA THR A 307 1.28 -5.35 -12.86
C THR A 307 0.62 -6.63 -12.34
N GLN A 308 0.95 -7.75 -12.95
CA GLN A 308 0.55 -9.08 -12.46
C GLN A 308 1.66 -9.73 -11.62
N ASN A 309 2.69 -8.99 -11.23
CA ASN A 309 3.74 -9.46 -10.31
C ASN A 309 3.26 -9.35 -8.87
N VAL A 310 2.41 -10.29 -8.44
CA VAL A 310 1.83 -10.28 -7.10
C VAL A 310 2.92 -10.31 -6.03
N ASN A 311 2.78 -9.45 -5.02
CA ASN A 311 3.79 -9.24 -3.96
C ASN A 311 3.18 -9.03 -2.57
N HIS A 312 1.85 -8.99 -2.48
CA HIS A 312 1.11 -8.79 -1.24
C HIS A 312 -0.06 -9.77 -1.17
N ALA A 313 -0.28 -10.35 0.00
CA ALA A 313 -1.41 -11.24 0.25
C ALA A 313 -2.51 -10.51 1.01
N VAL A 314 -3.73 -10.63 0.52
CA VAL A 314 -4.93 -10.00 1.07
C VAL A 314 -6.10 -11.00 1.07
N LEU A 315 -7.26 -10.58 1.55
CA LEU A 315 -8.46 -11.42 1.62
C LEU A 315 -9.59 -10.82 0.79
N ALA A 316 -10.02 -11.50 -0.27
CA ALA A 316 -11.21 -11.13 -1.03
C ALA A 316 -12.45 -11.58 -0.24
N VAL A 317 -13.24 -10.62 0.26
CA VAL A 317 -14.39 -10.85 1.13
C VAL A 317 -15.72 -10.58 0.46
N GLY A 318 -15.70 -10.08 -0.76
CA GLY A 318 -16.92 -9.76 -1.50
C GLY A 318 -16.64 -9.18 -2.88
N TYR A 319 -17.70 -8.78 -3.52
CA TYR A 319 -17.70 -8.06 -4.80
C TYR A 319 -19.02 -7.32 -5.00
N GLY A 320 -19.03 -6.36 -5.89
CA GLY A 320 -20.23 -5.59 -6.23
C GLY A 320 -19.98 -4.65 -7.40
N THR A 321 -20.84 -3.64 -7.50
CA THR A 321 -20.77 -2.57 -8.49
C THR A 321 -20.99 -1.23 -7.79
N LEU A 322 -20.13 -0.25 -8.06
CA LEU A 322 -20.24 1.13 -7.55
C LEU A 322 -20.18 2.09 -8.73
N ASN A 323 -21.21 2.92 -8.90
CA ASN A 323 -21.32 3.90 -9.99
C ASN A 323 -21.11 3.27 -11.39
N GLY A 324 -21.63 2.03 -11.59
CA GLY A 324 -21.49 1.31 -12.85
C GLY A 324 -20.13 0.62 -13.04
N GLN A 325 -19.23 0.67 -12.06
CA GLN A 325 -17.94 -0.02 -12.11
C GLN A 325 -17.93 -1.22 -11.17
N ASP A 326 -17.63 -2.39 -11.72
CA ASP A 326 -17.49 -3.63 -10.96
C ASP A 326 -16.24 -3.62 -10.10
N TYR A 327 -16.35 -4.16 -8.87
CA TYR A 327 -15.22 -4.22 -7.94
C TYR A 327 -15.14 -5.54 -7.16
N TRP A 328 -13.95 -5.84 -6.68
CA TRP A 328 -13.66 -6.77 -5.62
C TRP A 328 -13.60 -6.03 -4.28
N LEU A 329 -14.26 -6.53 -3.25
CA LEU A 329 -14.11 -6.04 -1.88
C LEU A 329 -13.01 -6.82 -1.18
N VAL A 330 -11.93 -6.13 -0.84
CA VAL A 330 -10.69 -6.75 -0.34
C VAL A 330 -10.37 -6.21 1.06
N LYS A 331 -10.18 -7.12 2.02
CA LYS A 331 -9.69 -6.82 3.37
C LYS A 331 -8.17 -6.83 3.36
N ASN A 332 -7.56 -5.72 3.82
CA ASN A 332 -6.12 -5.60 4.00
C ASN A 332 -5.71 -5.84 5.46
N SER A 333 -4.42 -5.95 5.72
CA SER A 333 -3.79 -6.11 7.04
C SER A 333 -2.94 -4.91 7.48
N TRP A 334 -3.24 -3.71 6.97
CA TRP A 334 -2.52 -2.46 7.24
C TRP A 334 -3.26 -1.52 8.21
N GLY A 335 -4.14 -2.09 9.04
CA GLY A 335 -4.95 -1.34 10.00
C GLY A 335 -6.10 -0.57 9.37
N THR A 336 -6.93 0.03 10.24
CA THR A 336 -8.15 0.76 9.84
C THR A 336 -7.89 2.14 9.25
N SER A 337 -6.67 2.66 9.35
CA SER A 337 -6.25 3.92 8.71
C SER A 337 -5.96 3.78 7.21
N PHE A 338 -5.86 2.55 6.70
CA PHE A 338 -5.76 2.27 5.28
C PHE A 338 -7.16 2.24 4.65
N GLY A 339 -7.32 2.90 3.52
CA GLY A 339 -8.52 2.81 2.67
C GLY A 339 -9.85 3.06 3.39
N GLU A 340 -10.83 2.28 3.03
CA GLU A 340 -12.17 2.31 3.62
C GLU A 340 -12.22 1.46 4.90
N SER A 341 -11.70 2.02 6.01
CA SER A 341 -11.61 1.33 7.31
C SER A 341 -10.84 0.00 7.24
N GLY A 342 -9.75 -0.04 6.46
CA GLY A 342 -8.91 -1.21 6.26
C GLY A 342 -9.27 -2.07 5.05
N TYR A 343 -10.24 -1.65 4.26
CA TYR A 343 -10.67 -2.30 3.01
C TYR A 343 -10.33 -1.47 1.80
N ILE A 344 -10.24 -2.14 0.65
CA ILE A 344 -10.10 -1.53 -0.67
C ILE A 344 -11.09 -2.16 -1.64
N ARG A 345 -11.70 -1.35 -2.51
CA ARG A 345 -12.45 -1.84 -3.67
C ARG A 345 -11.54 -1.79 -4.88
N MET A 346 -11.16 -2.96 -5.41
CA MET A 346 -10.30 -3.09 -6.58
C MET A 346 -11.15 -3.38 -7.82
N ALA A 347 -10.86 -2.76 -8.96
CA ALA A 347 -11.63 -2.95 -10.18
C ALA A 347 -11.66 -4.43 -10.59
N ARG A 348 -12.86 -4.92 -10.94
CA ARG A 348 -13.14 -6.28 -11.39
C ARG A 348 -13.49 -6.29 -12.89
N ASN A 349 -13.25 -7.40 -13.55
CA ASN A 349 -13.44 -7.55 -15.00
C ASN A 349 -12.55 -6.58 -15.82
N LYS A 350 -11.31 -6.38 -15.35
CA LYS A 350 -10.30 -5.49 -15.95
C LYS A 350 -9.00 -6.24 -16.25
N ASN A 351 -9.12 -7.40 -16.94
CA ASN A 351 -7.98 -8.24 -17.32
C ASN A 351 -7.12 -8.65 -16.11
N ASP A 352 -7.76 -9.10 -15.05
CA ASP A 352 -7.09 -9.50 -13.81
C ASP A 352 -6.15 -8.39 -13.29
N MET A 353 -6.69 -7.19 -13.12
CA MET A 353 -5.96 -6.02 -12.68
C MET A 353 -5.23 -6.29 -11.36
N CYS A 354 -3.95 -5.94 -11.29
CA CYS A 354 -3.03 -6.25 -10.18
C CYS A 354 -2.88 -7.76 -9.88
N GLY A 355 -3.31 -8.65 -10.78
CA GLY A 355 -3.14 -10.10 -10.65
C GLY A 355 -3.97 -10.77 -9.55
N ILE A 356 -5.10 -10.17 -9.15
CA ILE A 356 -5.89 -10.64 -7.99
C ILE A 356 -6.39 -12.08 -8.13
N ALA A 357 -6.60 -12.59 -9.34
CA ALA A 357 -7.00 -13.96 -9.61
C ALA A 357 -5.81 -14.91 -9.92
N LEU A 358 -4.56 -14.40 -10.00
CA LEU A 358 -3.40 -15.24 -10.31
C LEU A 358 -3.05 -16.22 -9.21
N PHE A 359 -3.16 -15.78 -7.96
CA PHE A 359 -2.78 -16.59 -6.81
C PHE A 359 -3.89 -16.57 -5.77
N ALA A 360 -4.97 -17.32 -6.06
CA ALA A 360 -6.15 -17.43 -5.22
C ALA A 360 -6.29 -18.85 -4.66
N CYS A 361 -6.47 -18.99 -3.35
CA CYS A 361 -6.65 -20.28 -2.67
C CYS A 361 -7.52 -20.17 -1.42
N TYR A 362 -8.06 -21.29 -0.97
CA TYR A 362 -8.93 -21.36 0.20
C TYR A 362 -8.78 -22.68 0.94
N PRO A 363 -8.98 -22.68 2.29
CA PRO A 363 -8.99 -23.93 3.09
C PRO A 363 -10.34 -24.63 2.99
N ILE A 364 -10.34 -25.94 3.18
CA ILE A 364 -11.51 -26.81 3.24
C ILE A 364 -11.61 -27.42 4.64
N MET A 365 -12.73 -27.18 5.35
CA MET A 365 -12.96 -27.64 6.72
C MET A 365 -13.87 -28.84 6.82
#